data_3f0560ff211e700965289c0a96e549f1
#
_entry.id   3f0560ff211e700965289c0a96e549f1
#
_cell.length_a   1.000
_cell.length_b   1.000
_cell.length_c   1.000
_cell.angle_alpha   90.00
_cell.angle_beta   90.00
_cell.angle_gamma   90.00
#
_symmetry.space_group_name_H-M   'P 1'
#
loop_
_entity.id
_entity.type
_entity.pdbx_description
1 polymer ?
#
loop_
_entity_poly.entity_id
_entity_poly.type
_entity_poly.pdbx_seq_one_letter_code
_entity_poly.pdbx_strand_id
1 'polypeptide(L)'
;MPESKYEYYAALAERTARQLTDSLDNWTSFLDTVARLYKYPYHEQLMIYAQRPDATACADYDTWSKTMRRYIRRGTKGIALIDNDSDVPKLKYVYDLADTGTRQNSRPVNLWQMNDEHLDSILYMLDQNYDVNDLSLQNVFEEISAYLADE
;
A
#
# COMPACT_ATOMS: atom_id res chain seq x y z
N MET A 1 -3.09 31.41 -1.19
CA MET A 1 -1.96 30.81 -1.93
C MET A 1 -2.31 29.42 -2.38
N PRO A 2 -1.94 29.02 -3.60
CA PRO A 2 -2.19 27.66 -4.03
C PRO A 2 -1.39 26.69 -3.17
N GLU A 3 -2.03 25.58 -2.80
CA GLU A 3 -1.42 24.49 -2.06
C GLU A 3 -0.27 23.87 -2.87
N SER A 4 0.85 23.59 -2.23
CA SER A 4 1.94 22.88 -2.89
C SER A 4 1.56 21.41 -3.14
N LYS A 5 2.22 20.79 -4.12
CA LYS A 5 1.99 19.35 -4.38
C LYS A 5 2.27 18.52 -3.13
N TYR A 6 3.30 18.87 -2.38
CA TYR A 6 3.64 18.17 -1.13
C TYR A 6 2.48 18.26 -0.13
N GLU A 7 1.97 19.47 0.10
CA GLU A 7 0.85 19.67 1.03
C GLU A 7 -0.40 18.94 0.59
N TYR A 8 -0.68 18.93 -0.71
CA TYR A 8 -1.81 18.21 -1.28
C TYR A 8 -1.73 16.71 -0.96
N TYR A 9 -0.60 16.08 -1.23
CA TYR A 9 -0.45 14.64 -1.01
C TYR A 9 -0.36 14.29 0.47
N ALA A 10 0.22 15.14 1.30
CA ALA A 10 0.22 14.95 2.75
C ALA A 10 -1.21 14.99 3.31
N ALA A 11 -2.01 15.95 2.85
CA ALA A 11 -3.41 16.05 3.26
C ALA A 11 -4.25 14.88 2.75
N LEU A 12 -3.98 14.41 1.53
CA LEU A 12 -4.66 13.23 0.97
C LEU A 12 -4.39 11.98 1.83
N ALA A 13 -3.15 11.77 2.23
CA ALA A 13 -2.78 10.64 3.09
C ALA A 13 -3.51 10.71 4.43
N GLU A 14 -3.56 11.88 5.04
CA GLU A 14 -4.25 12.08 6.32
C GLU A 14 -5.74 11.80 6.22
N ARG A 15 -6.41 12.31 5.18
CA ARG A 15 -7.83 12.05 4.95
C ARG A 15 -8.10 10.56 4.75
N THR A 16 -7.25 9.89 3.97
CA THR A 16 -7.38 8.46 3.69
C THR A 16 -7.21 7.65 4.98
N ALA A 17 -6.24 8.00 5.82
CA ALA A 17 -6.04 7.34 7.11
C ALA A 17 -7.30 7.41 7.99
N ARG A 18 -7.97 8.56 8.02
CA ARG A 18 -9.21 8.72 8.78
C ARG A 18 -10.33 7.85 8.22
N GLN A 19 -10.43 7.74 6.90
CA GLN A 19 -11.48 6.96 6.23
C GLN A 19 -11.33 5.46 6.45
N LEU A 20 -10.13 4.96 6.72
CA LEU A 20 -9.88 3.52 6.92
C LEU A 20 -10.65 2.95 8.11
N THR A 21 -10.90 3.75 9.13
CA THR A 21 -11.58 3.31 10.35
C THR A 21 -13.08 3.55 10.31
N ASP A 22 -13.62 4.11 9.21
CA ASP A 22 -15.04 4.42 9.10
C ASP A 22 -15.90 3.18 8.87
N SER A 23 -15.35 2.15 8.22
CA SER A 23 -16.08 0.92 7.95
C SER A 23 -15.17 -0.27 7.76
N LEU A 24 -15.73 -1.47 7.94
CA LEU A 24 -15.02 -2.71 7.64
C LEU A 24 -14.62 -2.79 6.17
N ASP A 25 -15.50 -2.34 5.26
CA ASP A 25 -15.22 -2.36 3.82
C ASP A 25 -14.03 -1.50 3.46
N ASN A 26 -13.91 -0.30 4.02
CA ASN A 26 -12.76 0.57 3.81
C ASN A 26 -11.46 -0.08 4.32
N TRP A 27 -11.52 -0.63 5.51
CA TRP A 27 -10.38 -1.32 6.12
C TRP A 27 -9.94 -2.53 5.29
N THR A 28 -10.88 -3.36 4.87
CA THR A 28 -10.62 -4.56 4.07
C THR A 28 -10.04 -4.20 2.71
N SER A 29 -10.56 -3.17 2.04
CA SER A 29 -10.02 -2.69 0.77
C SER A 29 -8.57 -2.26 0.91
N PHE A 30 -8.25 -1.55 1.98
CA PHE A 30 -6.87 -1.16 2.28
C PHE A 30 -5.97 -2.37 2.50
N LEU A 31 -6.43 -3.35 3.28
CA LEU A 31 -5.66 -4.56 3.55
C LEU A 31 -5.37 -5.36 2.27
N ASP A 32 -6.33 -5.45 1.36
CA ASP A 32 -6.13 -6.11 0.07
C ASP A 32 -4.99 -5.48 -0.72
N THR A 33 -4.96 -4.16 -0.76
CA THR A 33 -3.93 -3.44 -1.49
C THR A 33 -2.57 -3.58 -0.81
N VAL A 34 -2.50 -3.38 0.50
CA VAL A 34 -1.21 -3.40 1.21
C VAL A 34 -0.60 -4.78 1.32
N ALA A 35 -1.41 -5.84 1.25
CA ALA A 35 -0.89 -7.20 1.17
C ALA A 35 0.01 -7.37 -0.06
N ARG A 36 -0.35 -6.75 -1.18
CA ARG A 36 0.45 -6.76 -2.40
C ARG A 36 1.67 -5.84 -2.32
N LEU A 37 1.63 -4.86 -1.41
CA LEU A 37 2.66 -3.82 -1.24
C LEU A 37 3.46 -4.01 0.06
N TYR A 38 3.62 -5.24 0.50
CA TYR A 38 4.20 -5.55 1.82
C TYR A 38 5.63 -5.03 2.02
N LYS A 39 6.36 -4.74 0.94
CA LYS A 39 7.73 -4.20 1.01
C LYS A 39 7.78 -2.71 1.36
N TYR A 40 6.65 -2.03 1.28
CA TYR A 40 6.57 -0.61 1.61
C TYR A 40 6.16 -0.41 3.06
N PRO A 41 6.71 0.61 3.77
CA PRO A 41 6.23 0.94 5.12
C PRO A 41 4.80 1.50 5.06
N TYR A 42 4.11 1.47 6.19
CA TYR A 42 2.69 1.84 6.29
C TYR A 42 2.39 3.20 5.66
N HIS A 43 3.20 4.21 5.92
CA HIS A 43 2.98 5.56 5.39
C HIS A 43 2.96 5.57 3.86
N GLU A 44 3.90 4.85 3.23
CA GLU A 44 3.96 4.76 1.78
C GLU A 44 2.83 3.91 1.22
N GLN A 45 2.48 2.81 1.90
CA GLN A 45 1.32 1.99 1.52
C GLN A 45 0.04 2.81 1.51
N LEU A 46 -0.15 3.66 2.52
CA LEU A 46 -1.30 4.53 2.62
C LEU A 46 -1.37 5.52 1.45
N MET A 47 -0.24 6.13 1.09
CA MET A 47 -0.17 7.06 -0.03
C MET A 47 -0.44 6.37 -1.37
N ILE A 48 0.09 5.16 -1.56
CA ILE A 48 -0.17 4.39 -2.78
C ILE A 48 -1.66 4.04 -2.86
N TYR A 49 -2.23 3.56 -1.76
CA TYR A 49 -3.65 3.21 -1.72
C TYR A 49 -4.55 4.42 -2.02
N ALA A 50 -4.21 5.58 -1.47
CA ALA A 50 -4.98 6.80 -1.68
C ALA A 50 -5.03 7.23 -3.14
N GLN A 51 -3.99 6.92 -3.91
CA GLN A 51 -3.86 7.32 -5.32
C GLN A 51 -4.19 6.18 -6.29
N ARG A 52 -3.85 4.95 -5.94
CA ARG A 52 -4.01 3.77 -6.79
C ARG A 52 -4.43 2.56 -5.94
N PRO A 53 -5.70 2.49 -5.51
CA PRO A 53 -6.15 1.35 -4.69
C PRO A 53 -6.05 -0.01 -5.40
N ASP A 54 -5.96 -0.02 -6.71
CA ASP A 54 -5.79 -1.22 -7.54
C ASP A 54 -4.33 -1.61 -7.79
N ALA A 55 -3.36 -0.92 -7.18
CA ALA A 55 -1.94 -1.19 -7.37
C ALA A 55 -1.59 -2.64 -7.00
N THR A 56 -0.77 -3.28 -7.81
CA THR A 56 -0.36 -4.68 -7.61
C THR A 56 1.12 -4.84 -7.28
N ALA A 57 1.97 -4.07 -7.93
CA ALA A 57 3.42 -4.08 -7.66
C ALA A 57 3.99 -2.74 -8.08
N CYS A 58 4.57 -2.03 -7.14
CA CYS A 58 5.13 -0.71 -7.38
C CYS A 58 6.64 -0.70 -7.24
N ALA A 59 7.29 0.14 -8.02
CA ALA A 59 8.73 0.38 -7.92
C ALA A 59 9.04 1.74 -8.56
N ASP A 60 10.23 2.25 -8.25
CA ASP A 60 10.70 3.48 -8.87
C ASP A 60 11.08 3.27 -10.34
N TYR A 61 11.34 4.37 -11.03
CA TYR A 61 11.68 4.34 -12.46
C TYR A 61 12.91 3.46 -12.72
N ASP A 62 13.96 3.61 -11.94
CA ASP A 62 15.20 2.88 -12.16
C ASP A 62 15.03 1.37 -11.96
N THR A 63 14.26 0.96 -10.97
CA THR A 63 13.97 -0.46 -10.75
C THR A 63 13.23 -1.04 -11.94
N TRP A 64 12.20 -0.37 -12.45
CA TRP A 64 11.48 -0.85 -13.62
C TRP A 64 12.36 -0.88 -14.87
N SER A 65 13.12 0.19 -15.11
CA SER A 65 13.91 0.35 -16.33
C SER A 65 15.17 -0.52 -16.34
N LYS A 66 15.93 -0.50 -15.25
CA LYS A 66 17.26 -1.15 -15.21
C LYS A 66 17.19 -2.58 -14.67
N THR A 67 16.47 -2.80 -13.57
CA THR A 67 16.42 -4.12 -12.93
C THR A 67 15.45 -5.04 -13.62
N MET A 68 14.21 -4.58 -13.83
CA MET A 68 13.16 -5.39 -14.45
C MET A 68 13.14 -5.30 -15.97
N ARG A 69 13.84 -4.35 -16.54
CA ARG A 69 13.96 -4.13 -17.99
C ARG A 69 12.59 -3.91 -18.65
N ARG A 70 11.78 -3.11 -17.97
CA ARG A 70 10.47 -2.70 -18.46
C ARG A 70 10.48 -1.19 -18.66
N TYR A 71 9.62 -0.69 -19.55
CA TYR A 71 9.48 0.75 -19.75
C TYR A 71 8.21 1.27 -19.10
N ILE A 72 8.24 2.52 -18.66
CA ILE A 72 7.05 3.20 -18.17
C ILE A 72 6.28 3.72 -19.37
N ARG A 73 4.98 3.41 -19.44
CA ARG A 73 4.13 3.84 -20.56
C ARG A 73 4.07 5.37 -20.62
N ARG A 74 4.11 5.89 -21.84
CA ARG A 74 4.05 7.33 -22.07
C ARG A 74 2.73 7.90 -21.53
N GLY A 75 2.81 9.04 -20.84
CA GLY A 75 1.64 9.70 -20.27
C GLY A 75 1.24 9.18 -18.89
N THR A 76 1.98 8.23 -18.34
CA THR A 76 1.71 7.71 -17.00
C THR A 76 1.97 8.78 -15.94
N LYS A 77 1.01 8.93 -15.04
CA LYS A 77 1.17 9.75 -13.85
C LYS A 77 1.76 8.90 -12.72
N GLY A 78 2.94 9.28 -12.23
CA GLY A 78 3.57 8.58 -11.11
C GLY A 78 2.77 8.69 -9.82
N ILE A 79 2.93 7.72 -8.95
CA ILE A 79 2.36 7.74 -7.61
C ILE A 79 3.30 8.51 -6.70
N ALA A 80 2.81 9.59 -6.08
CA ALA A 80 3.63 10.46 -5.25
C ALA A 80 3.80 9.88 -3.84
N LEU A 81 5.03 9.84 -3.37
CA LEU A 81 5.37 9.45 -2.00
C LEU A 81 6.18 10.58 -1.36
N ILE A 82 6.09 10.72 -0.04
CA ILE A 82 6.93 11.67 0.68
C ILE A 82 8.32 11.07 0.82
N ASP A 83 9.33 11.84 0.40
CA ASP A 83 10.73 11.44 0.51
C ASP A 83 11.26 11.81 1.90
N ASN A 84 11.33 10.83 2.78
CA ASN A 84 11.80 11.01 4.15
C ASN A 84 13.33 11.09 4.27
N ASP A 85 14.04 10.78 3.21
CA ASP A 85 15.51 10.85 3.19
C ASP A 85 16.02 12.26 2.82
N SER A 86 15.11 13.16 2.51
CA SER A 86 15.45 14.55 2.14
C SER A 86 15.32 15.48 3.35
N ASP A 87 16.28 16.42 3.48
CA ASP A 87 16.26 17.44 4.53
C ASP A 87 15.16 18.48 4.33
N VAL A 88 14.61 18.58 3.11
CA VAL A 88 13.52 19.50 2.78
C VAL A 88 12.29 18.69 2.36
N PRO A 89 11.07 19.24 2.55
CA PRO A 89 9.85 18.60 2.09
C PRO A 89 9.91 18.33 0.57
N LYS A 90 9.90 17.05 0.19
CA LYS A 90 10.10 16.62 -1.18
C LYS A 90 9.28 15.36 -1.47
N LEU A 91 8.82 15.24 -2.71
CA LEU A 91 8.13 14.05 -3.20
C LEU A 91 9.09 13.19 -4.02
N LYS A 92 8.89 11.87 -3.94
CA LYS A 92 9.46 10.90 -4.85
C LYS A 92 8.31 10.15 -5.52
N TYR A 93 8.57 9.44 -6.62
CA TYR A 93 7.52 8.80 -7.40
C TYR A 93 7.83 7.34 -7.63
N VAL A 94 6.77 6.52 -7.54
CA VAL A 94 6.80 5.11 -7.94
C VAL A 94 5.75 4.86 -8.99
N TYR A 95 5.85 3.72 -9.67
CA TYR A 95 4.95 3.34 -10.77
C TYR A 95 4.46 1.93 -10.56
N ASP A 96 3.18 1.69 -10.86
CA ASP A 96 2.60 0.36 -10.76
C ASP A 96 2.93 -0.47 -12.00
N LEU A 97 2.92 -1.79 -11.83
CA LEU A 97 3.13 -2.74 -12.93
C LEU A 97 2.22 -2.46 -14.12
N ALA A 98 0.96 -2.10 -13.86
CA ALA A 98 -0.03 -1.81 -14.90
C ALA A 98 0.37 -0.64 -15.82
N ASP A 99 1.23 0.26 -15.33
CA ASP A 99 1.72 1.42 -16.07
C ASP A 99 3.04 1.13 -16.80
N THR A 100 3.48 -0.12 -16.82
CA THR A 100 4.71 -0.54 -17.48
C THR A 100 4.42 -1.43 -18.67
N GLY A 101 5.35 -1.45 -19.61
CA GLY A 101 5.31 -2.35 -20.77
C GLY A 101 6.54 -3.22 -20.84
N THR A 102 6.43 -4.35 -21.54
CA THR A 102 7.52 -5.30 -21.68
C THR A 102 8.43 -4.97 -22.84
N ARG A 103 9.70 -5.30 -22.66
CA ARG A 103 10.71 -5.36 -23.73
C ARG A 103 11.10 -6.82 -23.92
N GLN A 104 11.88 -7.10 -24.97
CA GLN A 104 12.28 -8.47 -25.31
C GLN A 104 12.96 -9.21 -24.15
N ASN A 105 13.73 -8.48 -23.33
CA ASN A 105 14.50 -9.05 -22.21
C ASN A 105 13.92 -8.69 -20.84
N SER A 106 12.65 -8.34 -20.75
CA SER A 106 12.00 -8.01 -19.49
C SER A 106 11.96 -9.20 -18.56
N ARG A 107 12.17 -8.93 -17.27
CA ARG A 107 12.05 -9.95 -16.22
C ARG A 107 10.60 -10.14 -15.82
N PRO A 108 10.20 -11.37 -15.44
CA PRO A 108 8.87 -11.61 -14.90
C PRO A 108 8.71 -10.93 -13.55
N VAL A 109 7.50 -10.47 -13.25
CA VAL A 109 7.14 -9.87 -11.97
C VAL A 109 6.34 -10.89 -11.17
N ASN A 110 6.85 -11.26 -10.00
CA ASN A 110 6.14 -12.17 -9.10
C ASN A 110 5.22 -11.36 -8.20
N LEU A 111 3.91 -11.54 -8.38
CA LEU A 111 2.92 -10.87 -7.56
C LEU A 111 2.65 -11.67 -6.30
N TRP A 112 2.51 -10.97 -5.18
CA TRP A 112 2.12 -11.60 -3.93
C TRP A 112 0.69 -12.12 -4.02
N GLN A 113 0.49 -13.35 -3.53
CA GLN A 113 -0.83 -13.97 -3.42
C GLN A 113 -0.93 -14.66 -2.07
N MET A 114 -2.08 -14.50 -1.42
CA MET A 114 -2.36 -15.23 -0.20
C MET A 114 -2.83 -16.63 -0.55
N ASN A 115 -2.28 -17.64 0.12
CA ASN A 115 -2.77 -19.01 0.05
C ASN A 115 -3.34 -19.44 1.41
N ASP A 116 -4.00 -20.61 1.46
CA ASP A 116 -4.64 -21.10 2.68
C ASP A 116 -3.64 -21.29 3.82
N GLU A 117 -2.42 -21.72 3.53
CA GLU A 117 -1.37 -21.88 4.53
C GLU A 117 -0.99 -20.54 5.17
N HIS A 118 -0.85 -19.49 4.37
CA HIS A 118 -0.58 -18.13 4.87
C HIS A 118 -1.73 -17.63 5.73
N LEU A 119 -2.97 -17.86 5.31
CA LEU A 119 -4.16 -17.45 6.04
C LEU A 119 -4.20 -18.08 7.42
N ASP A 120 -3.99 -19.39 7.52
CA ASP A 120 -3.98 -20.11 8.80
C ASP A 120 -2.91 -19.57 9.74
N SER A 121 -1.71 -19.30 9.22
CA SER A 121 -0.61 -18.73 10.01
C SER A 121 -0.93 -17.34 10.53
N ILE A 122 -1.55 -16.51 9.69
CA ILE A 122 -1.95 -15.14 10.07
C ILE A 122 -3.03 -15.17 11.14
N LEU A 123 -4.06 -16.00 10.97
CA LEU A 123 -5.14 -16.13 11.94
C LEU A 123 -4.63 -16.61 13.30
N TYR A 124 -3.73 -17.60 13.29
CA TYR A 124 -3.10 -18.09 14.51
C TYR A 124 -2.32 -16.96 15.22
N MET A 125 -1.53 -16.19 14.47
CA MET A 125 -0.74 -15.10 15.02
C MET A 125 -1.62 -13.98 15.60
N LEU A 126 -2.73 -13.65 14.94
CA LEU A 126 -3.69 -12.66 15.45
C LEU A 126 -4.33 -13.13 16.75
N ASP A 127 -4.73 -14.40 16.84
CA ASP A 127 -5.28 -14.98 18.06
C ASP A 127 -4.30 -14.88 19.23
N GLN A 128 -3.03 -15.21 18.99
CA GLN A 128 -1.99 -15.18 20.03
C GLN A 128 -1.65 -13.77 20.51
N ASN A 129 -1.70 -12.78 19.63
CA ASN A 129 -1.28 -11.41 19.95
C ASN A 129 -2.41 -10.52 20.45
N TYR A 130 -3.66 -10.79 20.05
CA TYR A 130 -4.80 -9.93 20.35
C TYR A 130 -5.93 -10.64 21.09
N ASP A 131 -5.74 -11.92 21.45
CA ASP A 131 -6.74 -12.72 22.16
C ASP A 131 -8.13 -12.69 21.49
N VAL A 132 -8.13 -12.94 20.18
CA VAL A 132 -9.34 -12.93 19.36
C VAL A 132 -10.10 -14.22 19.55
N ASN A 133 -11.31 -14.16 20.15
CA ASN A 133 -12.13 -15.36 20.45
C ASN A 133 -12.84 -15.94 19.22
N ASP A 134 -13.09 -15.11 18.23
CA ASP A 134 -13.76 -15.48 16.99
C ASP A 134 -12.94 -14.93 15.82
N LEU A 135 -12.46 -15.83 14.95
CA LEU A 135 -11.60 -15.50 13.83
C LEU A 135 -12.39 -15.05 12.58
N SER A 136 -13.67 -14.64 12.73
CA SER A 136 -14.37 -13.97 11.64
C SER A 136 -13.72 -12.60 11.36
N LEU A 137 -13.74 -12.17 10.10
CA LEU A 137 -13.13 -10.90 9.71
C LEU A 137 -13.73 -9.71 10.47
N GLN A 138 -15.05 -9.72 10.65
CA GLN A 138 -15.74 -8.64 11.39
C GLN A 138 -15.27 -8.57 12.84
N ASN A 139 -15.18 -9.70 13.53
CA ASN A 139 -14.77 -9.74 14.93
C ASN A 139 -13.30 -9.33 15.09
N VAL A 140 -12.41 -9.81 14.22
CA VAL A 140 -11.00 -9.40 14.22
C VAL A 140 -10.87 -7.90 14.06
N PHE A 141 -11.62 -7.31 13.13
CA PHE A 141 -11.62 -5.86 12.91
C PHE A 141 -12.06 -5.10 14.16
N GLU A 142 -13.15 -5.53 14.79
CA GLU A 142 -13.69 -4.87 15.98
C GLU A 142 -12.74 -4.96 17.17
N GLU A 143 -12.18 -6.12 17.43
CA GLU A 143 -11.27 -6.33 18.57
C GLU A 143 -9.95 -5.59 18.38
N ILE A 144 -9.38 -5.59 17.20
CA ILE A 144 -8.13 -4.87 16.93
C ILE A 144 -8.37 -3.36 16.99
N SER A 145 -9.49 -2.87 16.44
CA SER A 145 -9.84 -1.45 16.50
C SER A 145 -10.01 -0.97 17.93
N ALA A 146 -10.67 -1.76 18.77
CA ALA A 146 -10.82 -1.46 20.20
C ALA A 146 -9.48 -1.44 20.92
N TYR A 147 -8.61 -2.40 20.65
CA TYR A 147 -7.27 -2.48 21.22
C TYR A 147 -6.44 -1.22 20.92
N LEU A 148 -6.46 -0.79 19.66
CA LEU A 148 -5.72 0.40 19.23
C LEU A 148 -6.30 1.71 19.79
N ALA A 149 -7.61 1.75 20.02
CA ALA A 149 -8.26 2.93 20.59
C ALA A 149 -7.92 3.15 22.07
N ASP A 150 -7.56 2.09 22.79
CA ASP A 150 -7.20 2.16 24.20
C ASP A 150 -5.75 2.61 24.45
N GLU A 151 -4.95 2.72 23.41
CA GLU A 151 -3.60 3.28 23.49
C GLU A 151 -3.63 4.79 23.26
#